data_178796356383e1afdfc91f063dc9e624
#
_entry.id   178796356383e1afdfc91f063dc9e624
#
_cell.length_a   1.000
_cell.length_b   1.000
_cell.length_c   1.000
_cell.angle_alpha   90.00
_cell.angle_beta   90.00
_cell.angle_gamma   90.00
#
_symmetry.space_group_name_H-M   'P 1'
#
loop_
_entity.id
_entity.type
_entity.pdbx_description
1 polymer ?
#
loop_
_entity_poly.entity_id
_entity_poly.type
_entity_poly.pdbx_seq_one_letter_code
_entity_poly.pdbx_strand_id
1 'polypeptide(L)'
;MNENQRSGIRIPVELPAVVHWKSRRGHTRCVEGKTGNISGNGLFMNIPVRPPRKTSVTMRVFLPAIMTRVPIELLCNGRVIRWSCPSEARGMGATIDEYEFRPARA
;
A
#
# COMPACT_ATOMS: atom_id res chain seq x y z
N MET A 1 12.34 -19.18 -15.29
CA MET A 1 12.12 -18.71 -14.79
C MET A 1 11.78 -18.59 -13.82
N ASN A 2 11.61 -18.18 -13.49
CA ASN A 2 11.19 -18.34 -12.42
C ASN A 2 10.31 -17.40 -12.01
N GLU A 3 9.59 -17.64 -11.15
CA GLU A 3 8.62 -16.86 -10.77
C GLU A 3 9.03 -15.74 -10.12
N ASN A 4 10.08 -15.76 -9.63
CA ASN A 4 10.49 -14.62 -8.97
C ASN A 4 10.63 -13.55 -9.88
N GLN A 5 10.71 -13.78 -11.10
CA GLN A 5 10.73 -12.70 -11.92
C GLN A 5 9.53 -12.00 -11.94
N ARG A 6 8.44 -12.56 -11.69
CA ARG A 6 7.27 -11.88 -11.82
C ARG A 6 7.09 -10.93 -10.76
N SER A 7 7.17 -11.18 -9.67
CA SER A 7 6.82 -10.22 -8.69
C SER A 7 7.67 -10.37 -7.53
N GLY A 8 8.54 -11.28 -7.61
CA GLY A 8 9.34 -11.53 -6.51
C GLY A 8 8.57 -12.09 -5.36
N ILE A 9 9.11 -11.95 -4.21
CA ILE A 9 8.56 -12.54 -3.02
C ILE A 9 7.49 -11.66 -2.46
N ARG A 10 6.39 -12.26 -2.04
CA ARG A 10 5.36 -11.55 -1.34
C ARG A 10 5.54 -11.80 0.12
N ILE A 11 5.58 -10.73 0.88
CA ILE A 11 5.75 -10.82 2.32
C ILE A 11 4.43 -10.55 2.98
N PRO A 12 3.84 -11.52 3.66
CA PRO A 12 2.61 -11.28 4.38
C PRO A 12 2.95 -10.53 5.67
N VAL A 13 2.65 -9.26 5.69
CA VAL A 13 2.94 -8.44 6.84
C VAL A 13 1.83 -7.43 7.02
N GLU A 14 1.36 -7.30 8.25
CA GLU A 14 0.28 -6.42 8.57
C GLU A 14 0.86 -5.20 9.28
N LEU A 15 0.96 -4.12 8.56
CA LEU A 15 1.52 -2.88 9.08
C LEU A 15 0.55 -1.74 8.89
N PRO A 16 0.52 -0.78 9.79
CA PRO A 16 -0.34 0.38 9.61
C PRO A 16 0.05 1.13 8.35
N ALA A 17 -0.93 1.63 7.65
CA ALA A 17 -0.68 2.35 6.41
C ALA A 17 -1.77 3.37 6.17
N VAL A 18 -1.44 4.37 5.36
CA VAL A 18 -2.39 5.41 5.00
C VAL A 18 -2.36 5.55 3.49
N VAL A 19 -3.52 5.64 2.88
CA VAL A 19 -3.64 5.80 1.44
C VAL A 19 -4.20 7.17 1.14
N HIS A 20 -3.58 7.88 0.22
CA HIS A 20 -4.05 9.18 -0.23
C HIS A 20 -4.34 9.14 -1.72
N TRP A 21 -5.42 9.77 -2.13
CA TRP A 21 -5.70 9.90 -3.56
C TRP A 21 -6.59 11.11 -3.78
N LYS A 22 -6.75 11.53 -5.01
CA LYS A 22 -7.66 12.62 -5.34
C LYS A 22 -8.92 12.06 -5.95
N SER A 23 -10.06 12.55 -5.48
CA SER A 23 -11.33 12.18 -6.04
C SER A 23 -11.49 12.84 -7.40
N ARG A 24 -12.55 12.49 -8.13
CA ARG A 24 -12.82 13.10 -9.40
C ARG A 24 -12.93 14.59 -9.32
N ARG A 25 -13.43 15.11 -8.22
CA ARG A 25 -13.58 16.54 -8.06
C ARG A 25 -12.33 17.22 -7.59
N GLY A 26 -11.24 16.49 -7.48
CA GLY A 26 -9.98 17.07 -7.08
C GLY A 26 -9.76 17.16 -5.58
N HIS A 27 -10.67 16.62 -4.79
CA HIS A 27 -10.50 16.63 -3.35
C HIS A 27 -9.55 15.53 -2.93
N THR A 28 -8.64 15.82 -2.03
CA THR A 28 -7.74 14.83 -1.50
C THR A 28 -8.50 13.96 -0.51
N ARG A 29 -8.39 12.66 -0.69
CA ARG A 29 -8.98 11.70 0.22
C ARG A 29 -7.86 10.97 0.94
N CYS A 30 -8.13 10.54 2.15
CA CYS A 30 -7.13 9.89 2.97
C CYS A 30 -7.82 8.85 3.83
N VAL A 31 -7.30 7.64 3.82
CA VAL A 31 -7.90 6.54 4.55
C VAL A 31 -6.81 5.71 5.21
N GLU A 32 -7.05 5.31 6.44
CA GLU A 32 -6.12 4.46 7.15
C GLU A 32 -6.50 3.00 6.98
N GLY A 33 -5.52 2.15 6.96
CA GLY A 33 -5.74 0.72 6.87
C GLY A 33 -4.50 -0.02 7.27
N LYS A 34 -4.42 -1.28 6.82
CA LYS A 34 -3.27 -2.12 7.12
C LYS A 34 -2.87 -2.88 5.89
N THR A 35 -1.57 -3.13 5.76
CA THR A 35 -1.12 -3.96 4.65
C THR A 35 -1.50 -5.40 4.90
N GLY A 36 -1.69 -6.16 3.85
CA GLY A 36 -1.87 -7.60 3.94
C GLY A 36 -0.65 -8.32 3.42
N ASN A 37 -0.05 -7.79 2.36
CA ASN A 37 1.24 -8.31 1.89
C ASN A 37 1.88 -7.26 1.00
N ILE A 38 3.17 -7.39 0.85
CA ILE A 38 3.99 -6.45 0.08
C ILE A 38 4.95 -7.25 -0.79
N SER A 39 5.14 -6.82 -2.01
CA SER A 39 6.16 -7.37 -2.88
C SER A 39 6.92 -6.22 -3.53
N GLY A 40 7.88 -6.52 -4.36
CA GLY A 40 8.68 -5.47 -4.99
C GLY A 40 7.91 -4.57 -5.93
N ASN A 41 6.80 -5.04 -6.47
CA ASN A 41 6.07 -4.24 -7.45
C ASN A 41 4.60 -4.07 -7.10
N GLY A 42 4.18 -4.46 -5.94
CA GLY A 42 2.77 -4.32 -5.57
C GLY A 42 2.53 -4.44 -4.08
N LEU A 43 1.35 -4.00 -3.69
CA LEU A 43 0.98 -3.95 -2.29
C LEU A 43 -0.51 -4.24 -2.19
N PHE A 44 -0.87 -5.09 -1.23
CA PHE A 44 -2.27 -5.34 -0.94
C PHE A 44 -2.58 -4.75 0.42
N MET A 45 -3.67 -4.01 0.51
CA MET A 45 -4.08 -3.35 1.74
C MET A 45 -5.52 -3.60 2.05
N ASN A 46 -5.81 -3.69 3.33
CA ASN A 46 -7.18 -3.73 3.81
C ASN A 46 -7.56 -2.32 4.21
N ILE A 47 -8.51 -1.74 3.52
CA ILE A 47 -8.98 -0.39 3.82
C ILE A 47 -10.50 -0.33 3.71
N PRO A 48 -11.14 0.56 4.46
CA PRO A 48 -12.61 0.59 4.48
C PRO A 48 -13.24 1.26 3.28
N VAL A 49 -12.48 2.06 2.55
CA VAL A 49 -13.00 2.79 1.41
C VAL A 49 -12.18 2.44 0.19
N ARG A 50 -12.81 2.31 -0.95
CA ARG A 50 -12.14 1.86 -2.17
C ARG A 50 -11.91 2.99 -3.15
N PRO A 51 -10.67 3.39 -3.37
CA PRO A 51 -10.38 4.31 -4.47
C PRO A 51 -10.72 3.62 -5.78
N PRO A 52 -11.19 4.32 -6.79
CA PRO A 52 -11.53 3.67 -8.05
C PRO A 52 -10.33 3.02 -8.72
N ARG A 53 -10.60 2.00 -9.51
CA ARG A 53 -9.53 1.33 -10.25
C ARG A 53 -8.82 2.31 -11.15
N LYS A 54 -7.54 2.09 -11.33
CA LYS A 54 -6.66 2.93 -12.13
C LYS A 54 -6.37 4.29 -11.52
N THR A 55 -6.87 4.54 -10.32
CA THR A 55 -6.57 5.79 -9.64
C THR A 55 -5.15 5.77 -9.15
N SER A 56 -4.45 6.89 -9.29
CA SER A 56 -3.13 7.05 -8.72
C SER A 56 -3.27 7.22 -7.22
N VAL A 57 -2.47 6.50 -6.47
CA VAL A 57 -2.53 6.55 -5.01
C VAL A 57 -1.13 6.71 -4.46
N THR A 58 -1.05 7.36 -3.30
CA THR A 58 0.17 7.43 -2.53
C THR A 58 -0.09 6.64 -1.26
N MET A 59 0.78 5.70 -0.96
CA MET A 59 0.62 4.84 0.20
C MET A 59 1.78 5.04 1.14
N ARG A 60 1.49 5.26 2.41
CA ARG A 60 2.52 5.42 3.42
C ARG A 60 2.42 4.24 4.36
N VAL A 61 3.43 3.41 4.40
CA VAL A 61 3.46 2.22 5.24
C VAL A 61 4.44 2.47 6.36
N PHE A 62 4.00 2.25 7.60
CA PHE A 62 4.81 2.57 8.75
C PHE A 62 5.51 1.33 9.30
N LEU A 63 6.83 1.34 9.27
CA LEU A 63 7.61 0.23 9.77
C LEU A 63 8.00 0.54 11.21
N PRO A 64 7.67 -0.32 12.14
CA PRO A 64 7.96 -0.04 13.56
C PRO A 64 9.44 -0.07 13.86
N ALA A 65 9.82 0.66 14.87
CA ALA A 65 11.22 0.77 15.26
C ALA A 65 11.82 -0.58 15.64
N ILE A 66 11.01 -1.51 16.07
CA ILE A 66 11.52 -2.82 16.41
C ILE A 66 12.09 -3.54 15.20
N MET A 67 11.63 -3.20 14.01
CA MET A 67 12.14 -3.81 12.79
C MET A 67 13.35 -3.08 12.25
N THR A 68 13.42 -1.77 12.45
CA THR A 68 14.42 -0.96 11.76
C THR A 68 15.27 -0.14 12.71
N ARG A 69 15.02 -0.26 14.01
CA ARG A 69 15.69 0.47 15.07
C ARG A 69 15.25 1.91 15.19
N VAL A 70 14.82 2.52 14.12
CA VAL A 70 14.22 3.84 14.15
C VAL A 70 12.93 3.77 13.37
N PRO A 71 11.95 4.58 13.68
CA PRO A 71 10.71 4.56 12.92
C PRO A 71 10.98 4.99 11.49
N ILE A 72 10.49 4.21 10.55
CA ILE A 72 10.67 4.49 9.12
C ILE A 72 9.34 4.36 8.44
N GLU A 73 9.09 5.22 7.47
CA GLU A 73 7.92 5.08 6.64
C GLU A 73 8.38 4.75 5.22
N LEU A 74 7.67 3.85 4.60
CA LEU A 74 7.87 3.51 3.19
C LEU A 74 6.81 4.28 2.43
N LEU A 75 7.25 5.20 1.59
CA LEU A 75 6.33 5.99 0.78
C LEU A 75 6.29 5.40 -0.62
N CYS A 76 5.12 4.99 -1.06
CA CYS A 76 4.95 4.37 -2.36
C CYS A 76 3.97 5.15 -3.20
N ASN A 77 4.27 5.29 -4.49
CA ASN A 77 3.32 5.83 -5.45
C ASN A 77 2.96 4.73 -6.41
N GLY A 78 1.70 4.58 -6.68
CA GLY A 78 1.25 3.55 -7.59
C GLY A 78 -0.17 3.78 -8.05
N ARG A 79 -0.81 2.72 -8.52
CA ARG A 79 -2.17 2.80 -9.03
C ARG A 79 -2.96 1.61 -8.57
N VAL A 80 -4.22 1.82 -8.31
CA VAL A 80 -5.13 0.76 -7.93
C VAL A 80 -5.36 -0.16 -9.12
N ILE A 81 -5.12 -1.44 -8.95
CA ILE A 81 -5.31 -2.39 -10.05
C ILE A 81 -6.51 -3.28 -9.85
N ARG A 82 -6.92 -3.51 -8.63
CA ARG A 82 -8.08 -4.36 -8.42
C ARG A 82 -8.60 -4.25 -7.01
N TRP A 83 -9.80 -4.77 -6.82
CA TRP A 83 -10.43 -4.91 -5.53
C TRP A 83 -10.59 -6.37 -5.23
N SER A 84 -10.38 -6.73 -4.02
CA SER A 84 -10.71 -8.05 -3.56
C SER A 84 -12.00 -7.93 -2.76
N CYS A 85 -12.96 -8.75 -3.07
CA CYS A 85 -14.23 -8.74 -2.41
C CYS A 85 -14.60 -10.04 -1.79
N PRO A 86 -13.77 -10.66 -1.04
CA PRO A 86 -14.27 -11.76 -0.28
C PRO A 86 -15.19 -11.17 0.77
N SER A 87 -16.08 -11.93 1.22
CA SER A 87 -17.09 -11.43 2.09
C SER A 87 -16.54 -10.80 3.32
N GLU A 88 -15.35 -11.17 3.74
CA GLU A 88 -14.83 -10.66 4.96
C GLU A 88 -13.71 -9.70 4.85
N ALA A 89 -13.17 -9.50 3.70
CA ALA A 89 -12.01 -8.64 3.59
C ALA A 89 -12.23 -7.65 2.49
N ARG A 90 -11.97 -6.39 2.77
CA ARG A 90 -12.02 -5.38 1.76
C ARG A 90 -10.61 -5.03 1.43
N GLY A 91 -10.14 -5.53 0.32
CA GLY A 91 -8.77 -5.36 -0.05
C GLY A 91 -8.57 -4.56 -1.30
N MET A 92 -7.52 -3.79 -1.33
CA MET A 92 -7.12 -3.04 -2.50
C MET A 92 -5.76 -3.52 -2.93
N GLY A 93 -5.63 -3.94 -4.18
CA GLY A 93 -4.34 -4.24 -4.76
C GLY A 93 -3.88 -3.04 -5.56
N ALA A 94 -2.66 -2.62 -5.34
CA ALA A 94 -2.08 -1.48 -6.05
C ALA A 94 -0.68 -1.80 -6.51
N THR A 95 -0.25 -1.19 -7.60
CA THR A 95 1.12 -1.32 -8.05
C THR A 95 2.01 -0.44 -7.18
N ILE A 96 3.29 -0.71 -7.18
CA ILE A 96 4.28 0.19 -6.60
C ILE A 96 5.14 0.62 -7.77
N ASP A 97 4.93 1.84 -8.25
CA ASP A 97 5.68 2.36 -9.38
C ASP A 97 6.96 3.03 -8.91
N GLU A 98 6.91 3.67 -7.74
CA GLU A 98 8.06 4.31 -7.14
C GLU A 98 7.96 4.18 -5.65
N TYR A 99 9.08 4.12 -4.97
CA TYR A 99 9.05 4.11 -3.52
C TYR A 99 10.31 4.72 -2.96
N GLU A 100 10.22 5.14 -1.70
CA GLU A 100 11.40 5.58 -0.98
C GLU A 100 11.16 5.37 0.51
N PHE A 101 12.24 5.17 1.24
CA PHE A 101 12.18 5.06 2.69
C PHE A 101 12.53 6.40 3.27
N ARG A 102 11.80 6.80 4.28
CA ARG A 102 12.03 8.09 4.95
C ARG A 102 11.89 7.91 6.44
N PRO A 103 12.54 8.77 7.24
CA PRO A 103 12.27 8.74 8.68
C PRO A 103 10.81 9.05 8.91
N ALA A 104 10.18 8.29 9.77
CA ALA A 104 8.80 8.56 10.12
C ALA A 104 8.79 9.64 11.18
N ARG A 105 7.90 10.60 11.02
CA ARG A 105 7.80 11.63 12.00
C ARG A 105 6.79 11.27 13.03
N ALA A 106 7.08 11.58 14.23
CA ALA A 106 6.17 11.28 15.32
C ALA A 106 4.94 12.15 15.24
#